data_6eb6728c4c83f865412b462aa0a3769b
#
_entry.id   6eb6728c4c83f865412b462aa0a3769b
#
_cell.length_a   1.000
_cell.length_b   1.000
_cell.length_c   1.000
_cell.angle_alpha   90.00
_cell.angle_beta   90.00
_cell.angle_gamma   90.00
#
_symmetry.space_group_name_H-M   'P 1'
#
loop_
_entity.id
_entity.type
_entity.pdbx_description
1 polymer ?
#
loop_
_entity_poly.entity_id
_entity_poly.type
_entity_poly.pdbx_seq_one_letter_code
_entity_poly.pdbx_strand_id
1 'polypeptide(L)'
;MIERSRLAKLHAEEQAIFLERNPKSKAAYDAADNLFGRVPMTWMNKKAGGFPLYFDKAQGNRIWDIDGNEYIDFALGDTGAMAGHSHPVVVDA
;
A
#
# COMPACT_ATOMS: atom_id res chain seq x y z
N MET A 1 18.33 -20.53 -15.38
CA MET A 1 17.91 -19.47 -16.33
C MET A 1 16.45 -19.14 -16.09
N ILE A 2 16.09 -17.87 -16.07
CA ILE A 2 14.69 -17.45 -15.87
C ILE A 2 13.94 -17.61 -17.19
N GLU A 3 12.87 -18.41 -17.18
CA GLU A 3 11.99 -18.55 -18.32
C GLU A 3 11.04 -17.34 -18.41
N ARG A 4 11.22 -16.53 -19.44
CA ARG A 4 10.49 -15.26 -19.59
C ARG A 4 8.97 -15.42 -19.79
N SER A 5 8.55 -16.49 -20.47
CA SER A 5 7.13 -16.80 -20.64
C SER A 5 6.44 -17.12 -19.33
N ARG A 6 7.09 -17.92 -18.47
CA ARG A 6 6.62 -18.22 -17.13
C ARG A 6 6.56 -16.97 -16.24
N LEU A 7 7.60 -16.12 -16.31
CA LEU A 7 7.63 -14.85 -15.56
C LEU A 7 6.49 -13.94 -15.98
N ALA A 8 6.25 -13.78 -17.27
CA ALA A 8 5.15 -12.94 -17.79
C ALA A 8 3.77 -13.45 -17.33
N LYS A 9 3.59 -14.78 -17.34
CA LYS A 9 2.34 -15.40 -16.84
C LYS A 9 2.14 -15.13 -15.35
N LEU A 10 3.13 -15.39 -14.50
CA LEU A 10 3.07 -15.15 -13.07
C LEU A 10 2.83 -13.66 -12.76
N HIS A 11 3.49 -12.76 -13.47
CA HIS A 11 3.28 -11.33 -13.30
C HIS A 11 1.84 -10.92 -13.62
N ALA A 12 1.25 -11.43 -14.69
CA ALA A 12 -0.14 -11.16 -15.03
C ALA A 12 -1.13 -11.72 -14.00
N GLU A 13 -0.86 -12.92 -13.47
CA GLU A 13 -1.64 -13.56 -12.41
C GLU A 13 -1.59 -12.71 -11.12
N GLU A 14 -0.40 -12.30 -10.68
CA GLU A 14 -0.23 -11.46 -9.48
C GLU A 14 -0.87 -10.08 -9.63
N GLN A 15 -0.80 -9.47 -10.81
CA GLN A 15 -1.50 -8.21 -11.08
C GLN A 15 -3.02 -8.36 -10.99
N ALA A 16 -3.57 -9.44 -11.50
CA ALA A 16 -5.01 -9.73 -11.41
C ALA A 16 -5.44 -9.91 -9.94
N ILE A 17 -4.69 -10.67 -9.16
CA ILE A 17 -4.93 -10.85 -7.72
C ILE A 17 -4.85 -9.51 -6.97
N PHE A 18 -3.85 -8.68 -7.28
CA PHE A 18 -3.70 -7.37 -6.65
C PHE A 18 -4.89 -6.45 -6.93
N LEU A 19 -5.37 -6.40 -8.17
CA LEU A 19 -6.57 -5.64 -8.57
C LEU A 19 -7.83 -6.13 -7.85
N GLU A 20 -8.01 -7.45 -7.80
CA GLU A 20 -9.17 -8.07 -7.13
C GLU A 20 -9.21 -7.76 -5.62
N ARG A 21 -8.05 -7.75 -4.97
CA ARG A 21 -7.93 -7.50 -3.53
C ARG A 21 -8.03 -6.03 -3.14
N ASN A 22 -7.81 -5.09 -4.06
CA ASN A 22 -7.65 -3.67 -3.74
C ASN A 22 -8.52 -2.74 -4.62
N PRO A 23 -9.83 -3.04 -4.81
CA PRO A 23 -10.69 -2.23 -5.67
C PRO A 23 -10.90 -0.81 -5.16
N LYS A 24 -10.97 -0.58 -3.84
CA LYS A 24 -11.15 0.75 -3.25
C LYS A 24 -9.88 1.59 -3.37
N SER A 25 -8.70 1.00 -3.11
CA SER A 25 -7.43 1.68 -3.35
C SER A 25 -7.27 2.08 -4.81
N LYS A 26 -7.66 1.22 -5.74
CA LYS A 26 -7.68 1.54 -7.18
C LYS A 26 -8.59 2.73 -7.49
N ALA A 27 -9.82 2.72 -6.96
CA ALA A 27 -10.77 3.80 -7.17
C ALA A 27 -10.29 5.12 -6.57
N ALA A 28 -9.70 5.10 -5.36
CA ALA A 28 -9.12 6.27 -4.74
C ALA A 28 -7.95 6.86 -5.55
N TYR A 29 -7.09 6.00 -6.08
CA TYR A 29 -5.99 6.42 -6.95
C TYR A 29 -6.49 7.04 -8.25
N ASP A 30 -7.51 6.44 -8.88
CA ASP A 30 -8.08 6.96 -10.13
C ASP A 30 -8.79 8.31 -9.92
N ALA A 31 -9.41 8.52 -8.77
CA ALA A 31 -10.08 9.76 -8.41
C ALA A 31 -9.13 10.89 -7.97
N ALA A 32 -7.88 10.58 -7.63
CA ALA A 32 -6.90 11.56 -7.18
C ALA A 32 -6.40 12.41 -8.37
N ASP A 33 -6.91 13.62 -8.51
CA ASP A 33 -6.59 14.55 -9.60
C ASP A 33 -5.89 15.83 -9.14
N ASN A 34 -5.84 16.05 -7.82
CA ASN A 34 -5.31 17.24 -7.17
C ASN A 34 -3.83 17.19 -6.81
N LEU A 35 -3.18 16.05 -7.05
CA LEU A 35 -1.76 15.84 -6.73
C LEU A 35 -0.98 15.42 -7.98
N PHE A 36 0.23 15.95 -8.12
CA PHE A 36 1.14 15.50 -9.17
C PHE A 36 1.48 14.01 -8.99
N GLY A 37 1.20 13.21 -10.01
CA GLY A 37 1.37 11.75 -9.94
C GLY A 37 0.35 11.03 -9.05
N ARG A 38 -0.72 11.73 -8.63
CA ARG A 38 -1.85 11.19 -7.83
C ARG A 38 -1.48 10.71 -6.43
N VAL A 39 -0.32 11.09 -5.94
CA VAL A 39 0.19 10.74 -4.60
C VAL A 39 0.91 11.93 -3.98
N PRO A 40 1.05 12.00 -2.63
CA PRO A 40 1.73 13.11 -1.96
C PRO A 40 3.19 13.31 -2.40
N MET A 41 3.88 12.21 -2.71
CA MET A 41 5.26 12.23 -3.20
C MET A 41 5.38 11.38 -4.46
N THR A 42 6.02 11.91 -5.50
CA THR A 42 6.09 11.27 -6.82
C THR A 42 6.72 9.87 -6.82
N TRP A 43 7.60 9.58 -5.88
CA TRP A 43 8.20 8.24 -5.75
C TRP A 43 7.21 7.19 -5.23
N MET A 44 6.11 7.59 -4.58
CA MET A 44 5.12 6.67 -4.02
C MET A 44 4.29 5.96 -5.09
N ASN A 45 4.19 6.49 -6.32
CA ASN A 45 3.47 5.84 -7.41
C ASN A 45 4.33 4.87 -8.25
N LYS A 46 5.63 4.81 -7.97
CA LYS A 46 6.57 3.92 -8.67
C LYS A 46 6.56 2.51 -8.07
N LYS A 47 5.39 1.90 -7.98
CA LYS A 47 5.23 0.52 -7.53
C LYS A 47 5.26 -0.43 -8.72
N ALA A 48 6.04 -1.51 -8.59
CA ALA A 48 6.00 -2.58 -9.58
C ALA A 48 4.58 -3.17 -9.62
N GLY A 49 3.92 -3.00 -10.75
CA GLY A 49 2.65 -3.66 -11.02
C GLY A 49 1.39 -2.90 -10.68
N GLY A 50 1.44 -1.63 -10.21
CA GLY A 50 0.15 -1.03 -9.96
C GLY A 50 0.14 0.35 -9.32
N PHE A 51 -0.84 0.55 -8.50
CA PHE A 51 -1.16 1.75 -7.75
C PHE A 51 -0.78 1.57 -6.26
N PRO A 52 -0.59 2.67 -5.50
CA PRO A 52 -0.34 2.59 -4.07
C PRO A 52 -1.58 2.10 -3.31
N LEU A 53 -1.35 1.39 -2.20
CA LEU A 53 -2.41 1.08 -1.25
C LEU A 53 -2.74 2.33 -0.42
N TYR A 54 -4.02 2.51 -0.11
CA TYR A 54 -4.50 3.57 0.77
C TYR A 54 -4.83 2.94 2.13
N PHE A 55 -4.23 3.45 3.18
CA PHE A 55 -4.44 2.93 4.53
C PHE A 55 -5.59 3.62 5.23
N ASP A 56 -6.36 2.86 5.99
CA ASP A 56 -7.47 3.32 6.81
C ASP A 56 -7.01 3.56 8.26
N LYS A 57 -6.30 2.60 8.83
CA LYS A 57 -5.83 2.66 10.22
C LYS A 57 -4.53 1.90 10.43
N ALA A 58 -3.86 2.23 11.53
CA ALA A 58 -2.65 1.53 11.97
C ALA A 58 -2.59 1.48 13.50
N GLN A 59 -2.12 0.36 14.06
CA GLN A 59 -1.93 0.17 15.49
C GLN A 59 -0.79 -0.81 15.76
N GLY A 60 0.14 -0.43 16.63
CA GLY A 60 1.33 -1.23 16.91
C GLY A 60 2.13 -1.48 15.62
N ASN A 61 2.32 -2.73 15.26
CA ASN A 61 2.98 -3.15 14.03
C ASN A 61 2.01 -3.57 12.90
N ARG A 62 0.73 -3.24 13.02
CA ARG A 62 -0.30 -3.62 12.05
C ARG A 62 -0.88 -2.41 11.37
N ILE A 63 -1.14 -2.56 10.06
CA ILE A 63 -1.84 -1.57 9.25
C ILE A 63 -2.96 -2.26 8.48
N TRP A 64 -4.02 -1.52 8.23
CA TRP A 64 -5.16 -1.97 7.43
C TRP A 64 -5.40 -0.99 6.30
N ASP A 65 -5.60 -1.52 5.11
CA ASP A 65 -5.98 -0.70 3.97
C ASP A 65 -7.50 -0.43 3.93
N ILE A 66 -7.90 0.44 3.03
CA ILE A 66 -9.33 0.80 2.85
C ILE A 66 -10.17 -0.34 2.25
N ASP A 67 -9.54 -1.38 1.74
CA ASP A 67 -10.18 -2.61 1.27
C ASP A 67 -10.37 -3.63 2.40
N GLY A 68 -9.79 -3.38 3.59
CA GLY A 68 -9.89 -4.21 4.78
C GLY A 68 -8.81 -5.28 4.91
N ASN A 69 -7.80 -5.26 4.06
CA ASN A 69 -6.66 -6.16 4.18
C ASN A 69 -5.75 -5.74 5.32
N GLU A 70 -5.28 -6.70 6.10
CA GLU A 70 -4.32 -6.49 7.20
C GLU A 70 -2.90 -6.82 6.75
N TYR A 71 -1.96 -5.98 7.18
CA TYR A 71 -0.52 -6.14 6.91
C TYR A 71 0.29 -6.00 8.19
N ILE A 72 1.41 -6.70 8.26
CA ILE A 72 2.45 -6.45 9.26
C ILE A 72 3.40 -5.40 8.70
N ASP A 73 3.52 -4.29 9.42
CA ASP A 73 4.39 -3.18 9.02
C ASP A 73 5.80 -3.35 9.62
N PHE A 74 6.75 -3.70 8.77
CA PHE A 74 8.17 -3.79 9.14
C PHE A 74 8.94 -2.48 8.95
N ALA A 75 8.37 -1.51 8.22
CA ALA A 75 9.01 -0.24 7.94
C ALA A 75 8.73 0.83 9.00
N LEU A 76 7.53 0.80 9.61
CA LEU A 76 7.07 1.74 10.63
C LEU A 76 7.25 3.22 10.24
N GLY A 77 7.03 3.52 8.94
CA GLY A 77 7.20 4.86 8.39
C GLY A 77 8.64 5.37 8.45
N ASP A 78 9.60 4.49 8.25
CA ASP A 78 11.04 4.67 8.44
C ASP A 78 11.39 5.02 9.90
N THR A 79 11.12 6.22 10.35
CA THR A 79 11.39 6.67 11.72
C THR A 79 10.16 7.23 12.45
N GLY A 80 9.07 7.45 11.72
CA GLY A 80 7.88 8.13 12.25
C GLY A 80 7.09 7.33 13.28
N ALA A 81 7.15 6.01 13.22
CA ALA A 81 6.40 5.11 14.10
C ALA A 81 7.30 4.08 14.80
N MET A 82 8.48 4.48 15.23
CA MET A 82 9.47 3.59 15.87
C MET A 82 8.94 2.90 17.14
N ALA A 83 8.02 3.53 17.86
CA ALA A 83 7.34 2.96 19.03
C ALA A 83 6.05 2.19 18.69
N GLY A 84 5.78 1.97 17.41
CA GLY A 84 4.54 1.44 16.90
C GLY A 84 3.53 2.52 16.54
N HIS A 85 2.60 2.18 15.63
CA HIS A 85 1.52 3.08 15.26
C HIS A 85 0.52 3.28 16.41
N SER A 86 -0.07 4.47 16.48
CA SER A 86 -1.13 4.80 17.46
C SER A 86 -0.75 4.39 18.89
N HIS A 87 0.47 4.72 19.30
CA HIS A 87 0.94 4.39 20.66
C HIS A 87 0.04 5.09 21.69
N PRO A 88 -0.53 4.36 22.69
CA PRO A 88 -1.53 4.93 23.60
C PRO A 88 -1.09 6.21 24.31
N VAL A 89 0.16 6.26 24.79
CA VAL A 89 0.69 7.45 25.46
C VAL A 89 0.72 8.69 24.56
N VAL A 90 0.86 8.50 23.25
CA VAL A 90 0.87 9.60 22.26
C VAL A 90 -0.55 9.98 21.86
N VAL A 91 -1.42 8.98 21.69
CA VAL A 91 -2.81 9.21 21.30
C VAL A 91 -3.61 9.89 22.40
N ASP A 92 -3.34 9.55 23.66
CA ASP A 92 -4.04 10.05 24.85
C ASP A 92 -3.52 11.43 25.33
N ALA A 93 -2.40 11.91 24.77
CA ALA A 93 -1.81 13.20 25.11
C ALA A 93 -2.45 14.35 24.33
#